data_7d70b838263c612ccb18f1073b7d5bc5
#
_entry.id   7d70b838263c612ccb18f1073b7d5bc5
#
_cell.length_a   1.000
_cell.length_b   1.000
_cell.length_c   1.000
_cell.angle_alpha   90.00
_cell.angle_beta   90.00
_cell.angle_gamma   90.00
#
_symmetry.space_group_name_H-M   'P 1'
#
loop_
_entity.id
_entity.type
_entity.pdbx_description
1 polymer ?
#
loop_
_entity_poly.entity_id
_entity_poly.type
_entity_poly.pdbx_seq_one_letter_code
_entity_poly.pdbx_strand_id
1 'polypeptide(L)'
;MLVGERMSKPVITISPETPIAEAMNMMKVEHVRRFPVVKEGKLVGIVSDKDILNASPSPVSTLSIWEMNYLLNKITVNEVMMKNVMTVTEDTPIEQAARIMADNKIGGLPVMRDGGVVGIITETDLFKMFLEIMGAREMGIRVTVLLQ
;
A
#
# COMPACT_ATOMS: atom_id res chain seq x y z
N MET A 1 -21.98 4.20 -3.86
CA MET A 1 -21.07 3.39 -3.03
C MET A 1 -19.92 4.27 -2.53
N LEU A 2 -19.64 4.21 -1.27
CA LEU A 2 -18.65 5.07 -0.62
C LEU A 2 -17.38 4.28 -0.26
N VAL A 3 -16.26 4.98 -0.18
CA VAL A 3 -14.96 4.40 0.19
C VAL A 3 -15.04 3.63 1.52
N GLY A 4 -15.73 4.18 2.52
CA GLY A 4 -15.89 3.53 3.83
C GLY A 4 -16.53 2.16 3.79
N GLU A 5 -17.34 1.88 2.76
CA GLU A 5 -17.98 0.58 2.58
C GLU A 5 -17.06 -0.49 1.99
N ARG A 6 -15.95 -0.06 1.38
CA ARG A 6 -15.06 -0.96 0.63
C ARG A 6 -13.60 -0.91 1.06
N MET A 7 -13.20 0.06 1.87
CA MET A 7 -11.83 0.17 2.36
C MET A 7 -11.42 -1.05 3.18
N SER A 8 -10.14 -1.35 3.17
CA SER A 8 -9.56 -2.35 4.06
C SER A 8 -9.37 -1.76 5.45
N LYS A 9 -9.82 -2.48 6.47
CA LYS A 9 -9.71 -2.10 7.88
C LYS A 9 -9.67 -3.36 8.76
N PRO A 10 -9.01 -3.32 9.94
CA PRO A 10 -8.23 -2.19 10.44
C PRO A 10 -7.03 -1.88 9.55
N VAL A 11 -6.62 -0.60 9.52
CA VAL A 11 -5.44 -0.21 8.77
C VAL A 11 -4.18 -0.53 9.58
N ILE A 12 -3.17 -1.06 8.90
CA ILE A 12 -1.84 -1.29 9.47
C ILE A 12 -0.97 -0.12 9.06
N THR A 13 -0.39 0.55 10.04
CA THR A 13 0.51 1.70 9.83
C THR A 13 1.89 1.37 10.34
N ILE A 14 2.89 2.11 9.87
CA ILE A 14 4.27 1.97 10.37
C ILE A 14 4.85 3.35 10.71
N SER A 15 5.88 3.34 11.53
CA SER A 15 6.63 4.52 11.93
C SER A 15 7.64 4.92 10.85
N PRO A 16 7.93 6.23 10.67
CA PRO A 16 8.96 6.68 9.73
C PRO A 16 10.38 6.21 10.10
N GLU A 17 10.63 5.89 11.35
CA GLU A 17 11.92 5.38 11.84
C GLU A 17 12.11 3.88 11.57
N THR A 18 11.10 3.18 11.06
CA THR A 18 11.18 1.75 10.75
C THR A 18 12.23 1.49 9.66
N PRO A 19 13.16 0.56 9.86
CA PRO A 19 14.08 0.14 8.79
C PRO A 19 13.31 -0.48 7.61
N ILE A 20 13.78 -0.25 6.39
CA ILE A 20 13.10 -0.78 5.20
C ILE A 20 13.08 -2.31 5.16
N ALA A 21 14.08 -2.97 5.76
CA ALA A 21 14.08 -4.44 5.89
C ALA A 21 12.89 -4.93 6.72
N GLU A 22 12.59 -4.26 7.82
CA GLU A 22 11.44 -4.57 8.67
C GLU A 22 10.12 -4.28 7.96
N ALA A 23 10.03 -3.14 7.28
CA ALA A 23 8.84 -2.78 6.50
C ALA A 23 8.54 -3.83 5.42
N MET A 24 9.58 -4.29 4.70
CA MET A 24 9.44 -5.34 3.68
C MET A 24 8.93 -6.65 4.28
N ASN A 25 9.46 -7.03 5.44
CA ASN A 25 9.00 -8.23 6.13
C ASN A 25 7.55 -8.11 6.57
N MET A 26 7.15 -6.96 7.09
CA MET A 26 5.75 -6.69 7.46
C MET A 26 4.81 -6.78 6.25
N MET A 27 5.23 -6.28 5.09
CA MET A 27 4.44 -6.40 3.86
C MET A 27 4.20 -7.86 3.48
N LYS A 28 5.21 -8.72 3.64
CA LYS A 28 5.07 -10.16 3.38
C LYS A 28 4.13 -10.84 4.35
N VAL A 29 4.29 -10.57 5.65
CA VAL A 29 3.49 -11.18 6.71
C VAL A 29 2.02 -10.76 6.59
N GLU A 30 1.76 -9.50 6.31
CA GLU A 30 0.41 -8.94 6.25
C GLU A 30 -0.23 -9.05 4.86
N HIS A 31 0.50 -9.54 3.86
CA HIS A 31 0.05 -9.65 2.46
C HIS A 31 -0.40 -8.32 1.87
N VAL A 32 0.33 -7.25 2.15
CA VAL A 32 0.06 -5.90 1.65
C VAL A 32 1.29 -5.34 0.94
N ARG A 33 1.07 -4.37 0.05
CA ARG A 33 2.14 -3.76 -0.76
C ARG A 33 2.48 -2.35 -0.31
N ARG A 34 1.76 -1.79 0.64
CA ARG A 34 1.96 -0.43 1.12
C ARG A 34 1.44 -0.24 2.53
N PHE A 35 2.05 0.73 3.21
CA PHE A 35 1.60 1.16 4.52
C PHE A 35 1.49 2.68 4.56
N PRO A 36 0.43 3.22 5.16
CA PRO A 36 0.47 4.59 5.65
C PRO A 36 1.55 4.72 6.72
N VAL A 37 2.32 5.80 6.66
CA VAL A 37 3.38 6.10 7.61
C VAL A 37 2.85 7.16 8.59
N VAL A 38 2.85 6.84 9.86
CA VAL A 38 2.24 7.67 10.91
C VAL A 38 3.27 7.98 11.98
N LYS A 39 3.32 9.24 12.38
CA LYS A 39 4.14 9.73 13.49
C LYS A 39 3.26 10.54 14.43
N GLU A 40 3.26 10.17 15.73
CA GLU A 40 2.46 10.85 16.75
C GLU A 40 0.98 11.02 16.35
N GLY A 41 0.41 9.97 15.79
CA GLY A 41 -0.98 9.94 15.35
C GLY A 41 -1.27 10.66 14.03
N LYS A 42 -0.27 11.23 13.37
CA LYS A 42 -0.43 11.98 12.12
C LYS A 42 0.16 11.24 10.92
N LEU A 43 -0.56 11.27 9.82
CA LEU A 43 -0.06 10.74 8.55
C LEU A 43 1.08 11.63 8.04
N VAL A 44 2.26 11.04 7.85
CA VAL A 44 3.45 11.75 7.36
C VAL A 44 3.93 11.26 6.00
N GLY A 45 3.42 10.12 5.55
CA GLY A 45 3.80 9.56 4.25
C GLY A 45 3.06 8.28 3.93
N ILE A 46 3.39 7.71 2.78
CA ILE A 46 2.99 6.36 2.38
C ILE A 46 4.21 5.68 1.78
N VAL A 47 4.42 4.42 2.13
CA VAL A 47 5.53 3.61 1.59
C VAL A 47 4.97 2.38 0.89
N SER A 48 5.51 2.08 -0.30
CA SER A 48 5.16 0.89 -1.07
C SER A 48 6.35 -0.05 -1.21
N ASP A 49 6.06 -1.28 -1.65
CA ASP A 49 7.09 -2.27 -2.01
C ASP A 49 8.02 -1.74 -3.09
N LYS A 50 7.51 -0.97 -4.05
CA LYS A 50 8.31 -0.34 -5.11
C LYS A 50 9.26 0.72 -4.57
N ASP A 51 8.83 1.51 -3.58
CA ASP A 51 9.69 2.50 -2.93
C ASP A 51 10.89 1.83 -2.27
N ILE A 52 10.65 0.70 -1.59
CA ILE A 52 11.69 -0.08 -0.94
C ILE A 52 12.62 -0.71 -1.97
N LEU A 53 12.05 -1.30 -3.03
CA LEU A 53 12.82 -1.92 -4.11
C LEU A 53 13.75 -0.90 -4.79
N ASN A 54 13.25 0.29 -5.08
CA ASN A 54 14.02 1.36 -5.72
C ASN A 54 15.15 1.89 -4.83
N ALA A 55 15.00 1.81 -3.52
CA ALA A 55 16.04 2.23 -2.55
C ALA A 55 17.04 1.11 -2.23
N SER A 56 16.71 -0.13 -2.59
CA SER A 56 17.56 -1.29 -2.29
C SER A 56 18.73 -1.39 -3.27
N PRO A 57 19.90 -1.93 -2.82
CA PRO A 57 21.03 -2.15 -3.72
C PRO A 57 20.66 -3.07 -4.89
N SER A 58 21.21 -2.77 -6.07
CA SER A 58 21.01 -3.59 -7.26
C SER A 58 21.55 -5.03 -7.04
N PRO A 59 20.88 -6.07 -7.59
CA PRO A 59 21.41 -7.43 -7.58
C PRO A 59 22.79 -7.59 -8.25
N VAL A 60 23.15 -6.65 -9.15
CA VAL A 60 24.49 -6.61 -9.79
C VAL A 60 25.49 -5.78 -9.00
N SER A 61 25.12 -5.31 -7.81
CA SER A 61 26.00 -4.58 -6.91
C SER A 61 27.19 -5.46 -6.48
N THR A 62 28.36 -4.84 -6.27
CA THR A 62 29.54 -5.49 -5.72
C THR A 62 29.47 -5.69 -4.20
N LEU A 63 28.38 -5.29 -3.57
CA LEU A 63 28.19 -5.42 -2.14
C LEU A 63 28.03 -6.88 -1.71
N SER A 64 28.65 -7.23 -0.60
CA SER A 64 28.42 -8.53 0.05
C SER A 64 27.01 -8.59 0.67
N ILE A 65 26.54 -9.81 0.99
CA ILE A 65 25.27 -10.01 1.70
C ILE A 65 25.26 -9.24 3.03
N TRP A 66 26.38 -9.20 3.73
CA TRP A 66 26.50 -8.47 5.00
C TRP A 66 26.33 -6.97 4.82
N GLU A 67 26.97 -6.39 3.79
CA GLU A 67 26.83 -4.98 3.44
C GLU A 67 25.41 -4.64 3.00
N MET A 68 24.78 -5.49 2.21
CA MET A 68 23.39 -5.31 1.79
C MET A 68 22.46 -5.32 2.99
N ASN A 69 22.60 -6.31 3.89
CA ASN A 69 21.78 -6.37 5.10
C ASN A 69 22.03 -5.17 6.01
N TYR A 70 23.26 -4.71 6.12
CA TYR A 70 23.59 -3.51 6.89
C TYR A 70 22.84 -2.29 6.34
N LEU A 71 22.87 -2.07 5.04
CA LEU A 71 22.20 -0.94 4.39
C LEU A 71 20.66 -1.03 4.54
N LEU A 72 20.08 -2.20 4.32
CA LEU A 72 18.63 -2.39 4.45
C LEU A 72 18.12 -2.17 5.88
N ASN A 73 18.98 -2.34 6.88
CA ASN A 73 18.66 -2.04 8.27
C ASN A 73 19.00 -0.60 8.68
N LYS A 74 19.79 0.11 7.90
CA LYS A 74 20.14 1.51 8.12
C LYS A 74 19.19 2.49 7.45
N ILE A 75 18.72 2.16 6.25
CA ILE A 75 17.78 3.00 5.51
C ILE A 75 16.42 2.90 6.19
N THR A 76 15.82 4.05 6.52
CA THR A 76 14.50 4.10 7.17
C THR A 76 13.39 4.36 6.16
N VAL A 77 12.17 4.05 6.56
CA VAL A 77 10.95 4.35 5.79
C VAL A 77 10.86 5.84 5.47
N ASN A 78 11.26 6.71 6.39
CA ASN A 78 11.24 8.17 6.18
C ASN A 78 12.06 8.61 4.97
N GLU A 79 13.15 7.90 4.67
CA GLU A 79 14.04 8.24 3.55
C GLU A 79 13.47 7.84 2.18
N VAL A 80 12.57 6.87 2.15
CA VAL A 80 12.07 6.28 0.90
C VAL A 80 10.58 6.52 0.66
N MET A 81 9.82 6.89 1.69
CA MET A 81 8.38 7.11 1.59
C MET A 81 8.03 8.32 0.72
N MET A 82 6.84 8.29 0.14
CA MET A 82 6.25 9.44 -0.53
C MET A 82 5.61 10.35 0.53
N LYS A 83 5.98 11.63 0.55
CA LYS A 83 5.52 12.59 1.57
C LYS A 83 4.26 13.35 1.16
N ASN A 84 4.05 13.58 -0.12
CA ASN A 84 2.86 14.26 -0.63
C ASN A 84 1.75 13.22 -0.84
N VAL A 85 1.07 12.84 0.23
CA VAL A 85 0.09 11.76 0.20
C VAL A 85 -1.28 12.30 -0.19
N MET A 86 -1.85 11.74 -1.26
CA MET A 86 -3.26 11.95 -1.60
C MET A 86 -4.10 11.06 -0.70
N THR A 87 -5.13 11.63 -0.10
CA THR A 87 -6.02 10.94 0.82
C THR A 87 -7.48 11.12 0.43
N VAL A 88 -8.33 10.25 0.93
CA VAL A 88 -9.79 10.35 0.80
C VAL A 88 -10.41 10.20 2.18
N THR A 89 -11.73 10.42 2.27
CA THR A 89 -12.51 10.15 3.49
C THR A 89 -13.44 8.97 3.26
N GLU A 90 -14.06 8.49 4.33
CA GLU A 90 -15.04 7.41 4.24
C GLU A 90 -16.24 7.78 3.35
N ASP A 91 -16.59 9.06 3.30
CA ASP A 91 -17.72 9.57 2.53
C ASP A 91 -17.38 9.87 1.06
N THR A 92 -16.12 9.68 0.66
CA THR A 92 -15.71 9.87 -0.73
C THR A 92 -16.40 8.82 -1.61
N PRO A 93 -17.05 9.22 -2.71
CA PRO A 93 -17.58 8.25 -3.68
C PRO A 93 -16.46 7.38 -4.24
N ILE A 94 -16.74 6.10 -4.39
CA ILE A 94 -15.70 5.15 -4.80
C ILE A 94 -15.16 5.43 -6.21
N GLU A 95 -16.01 5.92 -7.11
CA GLU A 95 -15.57 6.32 -8.44
C GLU A 95 -14.61 7.51 -8.43
N GLN A 96 -14.73 8.39 -7.44
CA GLN A 96 -13.78 9.50 -7.27
C GLN A 96 -12.43 8.98 -6.80
N ALA A 97 -12.42 8.05 -5.84
CA ALA A 97 -11.18 7.41 -5.39
C ALA A 97 -10.50 6.66 -6.55
N ALA A 98 -11.27 5.91 -7.34
CA ALA A 98 -10.75 5.22 -8.50
C ALA A 98 -10.15 6.17 -9.53
N ARG A 99 -10.79 7.31 -9.78
CA ARG A 99 -10.29 8.34 -10.70
C ARG A 99 -8.97 8.94 -10.20
N ILE A 100 -8.89 9.28 -8.91
CA ILE A 100 -7.65 9.78 -8.31
C ILE A 100 -6.50 8.78 -8.51
N MET A 101 -6.77 7.51 -8.25
CA MET A 101 -5.76 6.45 -8.40
C MET A 101 -5.32 6.28 -9.85
N ALA A 102 -6.25 6.27 -10.79
CA ALA A 102 -5.98 6.12 -12.21
C ALA A 102 -5.21 7.32 -12.77
N ASP A 103 -5.67 8.53 -12.49
CA ASP A 103 -5.08 9.75 -13.04
C ASP A 103 -3.67 10.01 -12.49
N ASN A 104 -3.41 9.63 -11.26
CA ASN A 104 -2.13 9.84 -10.60
C ASN A 104 -1.23 8.58 -10.58
N LYS A 105 -1.70 7.47 -11.15
CA LYS A 105 -0.97 6.19 -11.22
C LYS A 105 -0.50 5.71 -9.85
N ILE A 106 -1.38 5.77 -8.88
CA ILE A 106 -1.15 5.32 -7.50
C ILE A 106 -2.07 4.16 -7.16
N GLY A 107 -1.56 3.20 -6.41
CA GLY A 107 -2.24 1.94 -6.14
C GLY A 107 -3.04 1.91 -4.85
N GLY A 108 -3.07 2.97 -4.08
CA GLY A 108 -3.83 3.03 -2.84
C GLY A 108 -3.87 4.43 -2.24
N LEU A 109 -4.93 4.70 -1.49
CA LEU A 109 -5.18 5.97 -0.83
C LEU A 109 -5.49 5.72 0.65
N PRO A 110 -4.76 6.35 1.59
CA PRO A 110 -5.19 6.36 2.98
C PRO A 110 -6.56 7.00 3.12
N VAL A 111 -7.38 6.44 3.99
CA VAL A 111 -8.70 6.95 4.31
C VAL A 111 -8.64 7.64 5.66
N MET A 112 -9.04 8.89 5.70
CA MET A 112 -8.90 9.76 6.86
C MET A 112 -10.24 10.03 7.54
N ARG A 113 -10.21 10.12 8.87
CA ARG A 113 -11.31 10.61 9.70
C ARG A 113 -10.71 11.38 10.88
N ASP A 114 -11.19 12.60 11.10
CA ASP A 114 -10.80 13.43 12.25
C ASP A 114 -9.27 13.57 12.42
N GLY A 115 -8.55 13.69 11.30
CA GLY A 115 -7.09 13.83 11.30
C GLY A 115 -6.30 12.54 11.46
N GLY A 116 -6.96 11.39 11.60
CA GLY A 116 -6.33 10.08 11.72
C GLY A 116 -6.61 9.17 10.53
N VAL A 117 -5.75 8.17 10.33
CA VAL A 117 -5.94 7.15 9.30
C VAL A 117 -6.85 6.06 9.86
N VAL A 118 -7.96 5.79 9.17
CA VAL A 118 -8.94 4.78 9.60
C VAL A 118 -9.02 3.58 8.68
N GLY A 119 -8.43 3.67 7.51
CA GLY A 119 -8.43 2.59 6.53
C GLY A 119 -7.52 2.90 5.37
N ILE A 120 -7.54 2.01 4.40
CA ILE A 120 -6.87 2.21 3.11
C ILE A 120 -7.77 1.65 2.01
N ILE A 121 -7.88 2.36 0.89
CA ILE A 121 -8.56 1.85 -0.31
C ILE A 121 -7.50 1.61 -1.38
N THR A 122 -7.49 0.40 -1.93
CA THR A 122 -6.46 -0.03 -2.88
C THR A 122 -7.06 -0.50 -4.20
N GLU A 123 -6.21 -0.65 -5.21
CA GLU A 123 -6.59 -1.25 -6.50
C GLU A 123 -7.24 -2.61 -6.31
N THR A 124 -6.72 -3.42 -5.40
CA THR A 124 -7.28 -4.75 -5.12
C THR A 124 -8.73 -4.65 -4.60
N ASP A 125 -9.01 -3.67 -3.74
CA ASP A 125 -10.37 -3.43 -3.26
C ASP A 125 -11.31 -3.06 -4.42
N LEU A 126 -10.84 -2.22 -5.34
CA LEU A 126 -11.61 -1.81 -6.53
C LEU A 126 -11.84 -2.99 -7.49
N PHE A 127 -10.84 -3.83 -7.69
CA PHE A 127 -10.98 -5.01 -8.54
C PHE A 127 -11.97 -6.02 -7.94
N LYS A 128 -11.92 -6.25 -6.63
CA LYS A 128 -12.89 -7.12 -5.95
C LYS A 128 -14.30 -6.59 -6.10
N MET A 129 -14.49 -5.30 -5.92
CA MET A 129 -15.77 -4.64 -6.10
C MET A 129 -16.27 -4.78 -7.55
N PHE A 130 -15.40 -4.56 -8.53
CA PHE A 130 -15.72 -4.71 -9.95
C PHE A 130 -16.22 -6.12 -10.25
N LEU A 131 -15.52 -7.15 -9.75
CA LEU A 131 -15.92 -8.54 -9.95
C LEU A 131 -17.27 -8.86 -9.32
N GLU A 132 -17.58 -8.29 -8.16
CA GLU A 132 -18.90 -8.46 -7.52
C GLU A 132 -20.00 -7.84 -8.37
N ILE A 133 -19.80 -6.60 -8.85
CA ILE A 133 -20.78 -5.88 -9.69
C ILE A 133 -21.03 -6.64 -11.00
N MET A 134 -19.99 -7.19 -11.60
CA MET A 134 -20.11 -7.93 -12.86
C MET A 134 -20.69 -9.34 -12.69
N GLY A 135 -21.00 -9.76 -11.47
CA GLY A 135 -21.60 -11.06 -11.21
C GLY A 135 -20.72 -12.24 -11.59
N ALA A 136 -19.40 -12.08 -11.53
CA ALA A 136 -18.45 -13.12 -11.95
C ALA A 136 -18.69 -14.46 -11.23
N ARG A 137 -19.22 -14.45 -10.02
CA ARG A 137 -19.59 -15.66 -9.27
C ARG A 137 -20.81 -16.37 -9.88
N GLU A 138 -21.76 -15.61 -10.42
CA GLU A 138 -22.99 -16.14 -11.02
C GLU A 138 -22.75 -16.68 -12.43
N MET A 139 -21.75 -16.16 -13.13
CA MET A 139 -21.41 -16.57 -14.49
C MET A 139 -20.59 -17.85 -14.58
N GLY A 140 -20.25 -18.50 -13.46
CA GLY A 140 -19.52 -19.76 -13.44
C GLY A 140 -18.14 -19.71 -14.09
N ILE A 141 -17.51 -18.54 -14.13
CA ILE A 141 -16.18 -18.37 -14.68
C ILE A 141 -15.19 -19.10 -13.78
N ARG A 142 -14.68 -20.24 -14.25
CA ARG A 142 -13.54 -20.91 -13.64
C ARG A 142 -12.28 -20.21 -14.09
N VAL A 143 -11.62 -19.53 -13.16
CA VAL A 143 -10.27 -19.05 -13.40
C VAL A 143 -9.34 -20.25 -13.22
N THR A 144 -8.86 -20.79 -14.31
CA THR A 144 -7.79 -21.78 -14.26
C THR A 144 -6.48 -21.03 -14.11
N VAL A 145 -5.92 -21.00 -12.90
CA VAL A 145 -4.57 -20.50 -12.70
C VAL A 145 -3.62 -21.57 -13.19
N LEU A 146 -3.03 -21.35 -14.35
CA LEU A 146 -1.90 -22.16 -14.80
C LEU A 146 -0.70 -21.72 -13.96
N LEU A 147 -0.43 -22.48 -12.92
CA LEU A 147 0.84 -22.36 -12.19
C LEU A 147 1.92 -22.97 -13.10
N GLN A 148 2.70 -22.11 -13.72
CA GLN A 148 3.95 -22.50 -14.33
C GLN A 148 5.08 -22.37 -13.33
#